data_9387671c6648df11cfca4d765983103e
#
_entry.id   9387671c6648df11cfca4d765983103e
#
_cell.length_a   1.000
_cell.length_b   1.000
_cell.length_c   1.000
_cell.angle_alpha   90.00
_cell.angle_beta   90.00
_cell.angle_gamma   90.00
#
_symmetry.space_group_name_H-M   'P 1'
#
loop_
_entity.id
_entity.type
_entity.pdbx_description
1 polymer ?
#
loop_
_entity_poly.entity_id
_entity_poly.type
_entity_poly.pdbx_seq_one_letter_code
_entity_poly.pdbx_strand_id
1 'polypeptide(L)'
;MIVSALMQSYIMQVFMDPCNLLSGGFTGISILISRILGLFEIDFPVSAGIILLNLPAAILCYKELSKRFVYLSCLQFGLVSVFLELFQFDPFFDDRTLNVLFGGLLWGFSIAMALRAGGSTGGTDFIAQYVSNKIHKGIWDYIFIGNCIMLIIFGSIFGWVYAGYSIVFQFLSTKAISSLYQRYKQITLEIITKDPEPIIETFMATCHHGMSIFEGYGGYSHSKIYVCKAVVSTYEVQDVIYNVRQTDPKSHYQHLSYRQLLRSFLSKTIGLRIHHTEKVCVIFLSYPFII
;
A
#
# COMPACT_ATOMS: atom_id res chain seq x y z
N MET A 1 -0.67 4.08 16.27
CA MET A 1 -2.13 4.16 16.15
C MET A 1 -2.69 5.50 16.64
N ILE A 2 -2.49 5.89 17.90
CA ILE A 2 -3.07 7.14 18.45
C ILE A 2 -2.77 8.36 17.58
N VAL A 3 -1.50 8.60 17.22
CA VAL A 3 -1.12 9.75 16.38
C VAL A 3 -1.77 9.68 15.00
N SER A 4 -1.82 8.49 14.39
CA SER A 4 -2.48 8.29 13.10
C SER A 4 -3.98 8.57 13.18
N ALA A 5 -4.66 8.11 14.23
CA ALA A 5 -6.09 8.34 14.44
C ALA A 5 -6.41 9.82 14.67
N LEU A 6 -5.62 10.51 15.50
CA LEU A 6 -5.76 11.94 15.72
C LEU A 6 -5.55 12.73 14.42
N MET A 7 -4.53 12.36 13.66
CA MET A 7 -4.25 12.98 12.37
C MET A 7 -5.38 12.76 11.38
N GLN A 8 -5.99 11.55 11.34
CA GLN A 8 -7.13 11.29 10.48
C GLN A 8 -8.35 12.11 10.84
N SER A 9 -8.71 12.19 12.15
CA SER A 9 -9.84 13.01 12.59
C SER A 9 -9.61 14.49 12.28
N TYR A 10 -8.38 14.99 12.47
CA TYR A 10 -7.98 16.34 12.09
C TYR A 10 -8.16 16.60 10.59
N ILE A 11 -7.64 15.71 9.74
CA ILE A 11 -7.72 15.87 8.29
C ILE A 11 -9.16 15.83 7.79
N MET A 12 -10.00 15.00 8.38
CA MET A 12 -11.42 14.94 8.00
C MET A 12 -12.11 16.27 8.26
N GLN A 13 -11.94 16.85 9.44
CA GLN A 13 -12.61 18.10 9.81
C GLN A 13 -12.02 19.33 9.11
N VAL A 14 -10.69 19.40 9.01
CA VAL A 14 -9.99 20.60 8.51
C VAL A 14 -9.93 20.67 6.99
N PHE A 15 -9.74 19.53 6.31
CA PHE A 15 -9.49 19.50 4.87
C PHE A 15 -10.61 18.86 4.06
N MET A 16 -11.27 17.81 4.60
CA MET A 16 -12.26 17.07 3.81
C MET A 16 -13.65 17.68 3.91
N ASP A 17 -14.12 18.01 5.10
CA ASP A 17 -15.47 18.51 5.32
C ASP A 17 -15.71 19.87 4.65
N PRO A 18 -14.83 20.88 4.73
CA PRO A 18 -15.05 22.17 4.09
C PRO A 18 -15.13 22.09 2.56
N CYS A 19 -14.47 21.09 1.97
CA CYS A 19 -14.42 20.89 0.52
C CYS A 19 -15.37 19.82 0.01
N ASN A 20 -16.19 19.24 0.89
CA ASN A 20 -17.08 18.13 0.56
C ASN A 20 -16.33 16.96 -0.11
N LEU A 21 -15.14 16.62 0.39
CA LEU A 21 -14.35 15.52 -0.17
C LEU A 21 -14.85 14.17 0.33
N LEU A 22 -14.63 13.14 -0.49
CA LEU A 22 -14.93 11.77 -0.17
C LEU A 22 -13.64 10.94 -0.19
N SER A 23 -13.36 10.23 0.89
CA SER A 23 -12.27 9.24 0.91
C SER A 23 -12.71 7.94 0.25
N GLY A 24 -11.79 6.96 0.12
CA GLY A 24 -12.13 5.61 -0.33
C GLY A 24 -12.57 4.70 0.82
N GLY A 25 -13.05 3.51 0.45
CA GLY A 25 -13.37 2.45 1.40
C GLY A 25 -14.55 2.73 2.32
N PHE A 26 -14.59 2.06 3.47
CA PHE A 26 -15.72 2.20 4.42
C PHE A 26 -15.84 3.58 5.04
N THR A 27 -14.73 4.28 5.22
CA THR A 27 -14.76 5.69 5.66
C THR A 27 -15.48 6.56 4.62
N GLY A 28 -15.19 6.36 3.33
CA GLY A 28 -15.89 7.05 2.26
C GLY A 28 -17.39 6.71 2.21
N ILE A 29 -17.73 5.45 2.38
CA ILE A 29 -19.13 5.01 2.47
C ILE A 29 -19.82 5.64 3.68
N SER A 30 -19.15 5.73 4.85
CA SER A 30 -19.69 6.38 6.05
C SER A 30 -19.98 7.86 5.81
N ILE A 31 -19.04 8.57 5.17
CA ILE A 31 -19.23 9.98 4.81
C ILE A 31 -20.39 10.14 3.81
N LEU A 32 -20.46 9.26 2.79
CA LEU A 32 -21.53 9.31 1.81
C LEU A 32 -22.91 9.08 2.44
N ILE A 33 -23.03 8.07 3.31
CA ILE A 33 -24.27 7.78 4.04
C ILE A 33 -24.68 8.97 4.91
N SER A 34 -23.75 9.50 5.70
CA SER A 34 -24.00 10.68 6.56
C SER A 34 -24.54 11.86 5.74
N ARG A 35 -23.93 12.15 4.60
CA ARG A 35 -24.36 13.25 3.73
C ARG A 35 -25.71 12.99 3.06
N ILE A 36 -25.97 11.76 2.62
CA ILE A 36 -27.28 11.41 2.02
C ILE A 36 -28.38 11.51 3.08
N LEU A 37 -28.15 11.01 4.29
CA LEU A 37 -29.12 11.13 5.38
C LEU A 37 -29.35 12.58 5.79
N GLY A 38 -28.32 13.42 5.76
CA GLY A 38 -28.42 14.85 5.97
C GLY A 38 -29.36 15.57 4.99
N LEU A 39 -29.53 15.06 3.75
CA LEU A 39 -30.54 15.59 2.81
C LEU A 39 -31.99 15.34 3.26
N PHE A 40 -32.17 14.36 4.14
CA PHE A 40 -33.48 14.02 4.73
C PHE A 40 -33.61 14.55 6.16
N GLU A 41 -32.75 15.49 6.57
CA GLU A 41 -32.71 16.06 7.93
C GLU A 41 -32.43 15.02 9.03
N ILE A 42 -31.83 13.86 8.67
CA ILE A 42 -31.43 12.83 9.61
C ILE A 42 -29.96 13.06 9.95
N ASP A 43 -29.70 13.41 11.22
CA ASP A 43 -28.33 13.58 11.71
C ASP A 43 -27.72 12.20 12.01
N PHE A 44 -26.84 11.75 11.12
CA PHE A 44 -26.11 10.51 11.26
C PHE A 44 -24.60 10.80 11.28
N PRO A 45 -23.95 10.70 12.44
CA PRO A 45 -22.54 11.04 12.54
C PRO A 45 -21.65 10.05 11.76
N VAL A 46 -20.64 10.57 11.09
CA VAL A 46 -19.66 9.77 10.33
C VAL A 46 -18.93 8.77 11.23
N SER A 47 -18.66 9.15 12.48
CA SER A 47 -18.07 8.30 13.53
C SER A 47 -18.86 7.00 13.75
N ALA A 48 -20.18 7.08 13.85
CA ALA A 48 -21.06 5.92 13.97
C ALA A 48 -21.02 5.04 12.72
N GLY A 49 -21.01 5.65 11.53
CA GLY A 49 -20.87 4.95 10.26
C GLY A 49 -19.56 4.17 10.15
N ILE A 50 -18.45 4.77 10.59
CA ILE A 50 -17.14 4.12 10.61
C ILE A 50 -17.18 2.87 11.50
N ILE A 51 -17.72 2.94 12.70
CA ILE A 51 -17.82 1.79 13.61
C ILE A 51 -18.76 0.73 13.04
N LEU A 52 -19.95 1.14 12.56
CA LEU A 52 -20.97 0.24 12.05
C LEU A 52 -20.50 -0.61 10.87
N LEU A 53 -19.70 -0.04 9.98
CA LEU A 53 -19.19 -0.76 8.81
C LEU A 53 -17.91 -1.56 9.12
N ASN A 54 -17.03 -1.05 9.97
CA ASN A 54 -15.75 -1.70 10.26
C ASN A 54 -15.87 -2.85 11.26
N LEU A 55 -16.72 -2.72 12.26
CA LEU A 55 -16.85 -3.74 13.31
C LEU A 55 -17.32 -5.10 12.78
N PRO A 56 -18.37 -5.21 11.95
CA PRO A 56 -18.75 -6.47 11.33
C PRO A 56 -17.64 -7.08 10.47
N ALA A 57 -16.94 -6.25 9.68
CA ALA A 57 -15.83 -6.71 8.87
C ALA A 57 -14.68 -7.27 9.73
N ALA A 58 -14.33 -6.60 10.83
CA ALA A 58 -13.32 -7.07 11.76
C ALA A 58 -13.71 -8.42 12.40
N ILE A 59 -14.99 -8.58 12.79
CA ILE A 59 -15.51 -9.84 13.38
C ILE A 59 -15.44 -10.98 12.36
N LEU A 60 -15.88 -10.75 11.13
CA LEU A 60 -15.87 -11.75 10.06
C LEU A 60 -14.44 -12.20 9.72
N CYS A 61 -13.50 -11.26 9.70
CA CYS A 61 -12.12 -11.51 9.32
C CYS A 61 -11.22 -11.97 10.49
N TYR A 62 -11.71 -11.96 11.73
CA TYR A 62 -10.91 -12.22 12.93
C TYR A 62 -10.21 -13.59 12.93
N LYS A 63 -10.83 -14.60 12.35
CA LYS A 63 -10.30 -15.98 12.34
C LYS A 63 -9.15 -16.15 11.33
N GLU A 64 -9.16 -15.39 10.25
CA GLU A 64 -8.25 -15.56 9.11
C GLU A 64 -7.07 -14.57 9.15
N LEU A 65 -7.22 -13.49 9.90
CA LEU A 65 -6.20 -12.47 10.05
C LEU A 65 -5.45 -12.60 11.38
N SER A 66 -4.22 -12.07 11.44
CA SER A 66 -3.48 -12.08 12.69
C SER A 66 -4.22 -11.28 13.77
N LYS A 67 -4.33 -11.84 14.98
CA LYS A 67 -5.00 -11.19 16.11
C LYS A 67 -4.48 -9.78 16.37
N ARG A 68 -3.16 -9.60 16.27
CA ARG A 68 -2.50 -8.30 16.46
C ARG A 68 -2.98 -7.27 15.42
N PHE A 69 -3.07 -7.68 14.15
CA PHE A 69 -3.56 -6.81 13.07
C PHE A 69 -5.00 -6.36 13.34
N VAL A 70 -5.89 -7.28 13.66
CA VAL A 70 -7.29 -6.96 13.94
C VAL A 70 -7.43 -6.04 15.16
N TYR A 71 -6.72 -6.34 16.25
CA TYR A 71 -6.74 -5.50 17.45
C TYR A 71 -6.27 -4.07 17.19
N LEU A 72 -5.15 -3.91 16.50
CA LEU A 72 -4.60 -2.59 16.18
C LEU A 72 -5.50 -1.82 15.23
N SER A 73 -6.16 -2.50 14.31
CA SER A 73 -7.10 -1.87 13.39
C SER A 73 -8.40 -1.46 14.08
N CYS A 74 -8.93 -2.31 14.98
CA CYS A 74 -10.07 -1.93 15.83
C CYS A 74 -9.75 -0.71 16.70
N LEU A 75 -8.56 -0.68 17.28
CA LEU A 75 -8.07 0.49 18.03
C LEU A 75 -8.00 1.73 17.15
N GLN A 76 -7.53 1.60 15.91
CA GLN A 76 -7.39 2.72 14.98
C GLN A 76 -8.74 3.34 14.64
N PHE A 77 -9.68 2.57 14.08
CA PHE A 77 -10.97 3.14 13.69
C PHE A 77 -11.83 3.53 14.91
N GLY A 78 -11.70 2.84 16.05
CA GLY A 78 -12.33 3.24 17.28
C GLY A 78 -11.82 4.61 17.80
N LEU A 79 -10.50 4.81 17.79
CA LEU A 79 -9.91 6.09 18.17
C LEU A 79 -10.28 7.22 17.20
N VAL A 80 -10.31 6.94 15.88
CA VAL A 80 -10.77 7.95 14.89
C VAL A 80 -12.19 8.39 15.21
N SER A 81 -13.09 7.43 15.47
CA SER A 81 -14.49 7.73 15.81
C SER A 81 -14.61 8.55 17.09
N VAL A 82 -13.86 8.20 18.14
CA VAL A 82 -13.84 8.95 19.39
C VAL A 82 -13.28 10.37 19.18
N PHE A 83 -12.19 10.50 18.42
CA PHE A 83 -11.57 11.82 18.18
C PHE A 83 -12.42 12.73 17.31
N LEU A 84 -13.21 12.18 16.37
CA LEU A 84 -14.17 12.95 15.58
C LEU A 84 -15.27 13.59 16.45
N GLU A 85 -15.69 12.91 17.53
CA GLU A 85 -16.69 13.46 18.47
C GLU A 85 -16.07 14.36 19.54
N LEU A 86 -14.86 14.03 20.00
CA LEU A 86 -14.22 14.73 21.12
C LEU A 86 -13.59 16.06 20.72
N PHE A 87 -13.00 16.11 19.54
CA PHE A 87 -12.27 17.27 19.04
C PHE A 87 -13.02 17.94 17.90
N GLN A 88 -13.04 19.27 17.92
CA GLN A 88 -13.54 20.11 16.83
C GLN A 88 -12.39 20.98 16.35
N PHE A 89 -12.09 20.90 15.07
CA PHE A 89 -11.01 21.65 14.43
C PHE A 89 -11.59 22.56 13.35
N ASP A 90 -11.17 23.82 13.35
CA ASP A 90 -11.56 24.76 12.32
C ASP A 90 -10.79 24.54 11.02
N PRO A 91 -11.39 24.83 9.86
CA PRO A 91 -10.72 24.77 8.57
C PRO A 91 -9.45 25.63 8.54
N PHE A 92 -8.38 25.11 7.95
CA PHE A 92 -7.09 25.82 7.87
C PHE A 92 -6.94 26.65 6.60
N PHE A 93 -7.47 26.17 5.47
CA PHE A 93 -7.43 26.87 4.19
C PHE A 93 -8.85 27.13 3.67
N ASP A 94 -9.07 28.32 3.10
CA ASP A 94 -10.29 28.64 2.37
C ASP A 94 -10.27 28.08 0.93
N ASP A 95 -9.07 27.86 0.37
CA ASP A 95 -8.89 27.37 -0.99
C ASP A 95 -9.07 25.86 -1.06
N ARG A 96 -10.01 25.41 -1.91
CA ARG A 96 -10.33 24.00 -2.12
C ARG A 96 -9.15 23.21 -2.68
N THR A 97 -8.36 23.81 -3.56
CA THR A 97 -7.23 23.12 -4.19
C THR A 97 -6.15 22.81 -3.16
N LEU A 98 -5.84 23.77 -2.28
CA LEU A 98 -4.90 23.55 -1.17
C LEU A 98 -5.40 22.47 -0.22
N ASN A 99 -6.68 22.48 0.12
CA ASN A 99 -7.28 21.44 0.98
C ASN A 99 -7.16 20.06 0.34
N VAL A 100 -7.40 19.92 -0.96
CA VAL A 100 -7.26 18.64 -1.67
C VAL A 100 -5.82 18.17 -1.71
N LEU A 101 -4.87 19.05 -2.01
CA LEU A 101 -3.46 18.71 -2.13
C LEU A 101 -2.86 18.31 -0.77
N PHE A 102 -2.95 19.20 0.22
CA PHE A 102 -2.39 18.93 1.54
C PHE A 102 -3.17 17.83 2.28
N GLY A 103 -4.50 17.89 2.23
CA GLY A 103 -5.35 16.88 2.85
C GLY A 103 -5.07 15.49 2.28
N GLY A 104 -4.96 15.33 0.96
CA GLY A 104 -4.68 14.05 0.32
C GLY A 104 -3.30 13.48 0.71
N LEU A 105 -2.25 14.30 0.71
CA LEU A 105 -0.92 13.89 1.13
C LEU A 105 -0.88 13.48 2.61
N LEU A 106 -1.44 14.32 3.49
CA LEU A 106 -1.48 14.06 4.93
C LEU A 106 -2.35 12.84 5.26
N TRP A 107 -3.47 12.64 4.53
CA TRP A 107 -4.30 11.46 4.65
C TRP A 107 -3.52 10.18 4.35
N GLY A 108 -2.81 10.17 3.22
CA GLY A 108 -1.94 9.05 2.84
C GLY A 108 -0.83 8.80 3.86
N PHE A 109 -0.23 9.87 4.42
CA PHE A 109 0.78 9.75 5.48
C PHE A 109 0.20 9.11 6.75
N SER A 110 -0.99 9.54 7.18
CA SER A 110 -1.65 8.98 8.37
C SER A 110 -1.96 7.49 8.21
N ILE A 111 -2.43 7.06 7.02
CA ILE A 111 -2.66 5.65 6.70
C ILE A 111 -1.34 4.87 6.70
N ALA A 112 -0.28 5.41 6.08
CA ALA A 112 1.02 4.77 6.06
C ALA A 112 1.60 4.56 7.48
N MET A 113 1.36 5.49 8.41
CA MET A 113 1.72 5.33 9.82
C MET A 113 0.96 4.18 10.49
N ALA A 114 -0.35 4.04 10.26
CA ALA A 114 -1.15 2.94 10.78
C ALA A 114 -0.65 1.58 10.25
N LEU A 115 -0.40 1.50 8.95
CA LEU A 115 0.13 0.30 8.30
C LEU A 115 1.53 -0.07 8.80
N ARG A 116 2.43 0.90 9.02
CA ARG A 116 3.75 0.67 9.61
C ARG A 116 3.67 0.16 11.04
N ALA A 117 2.67 0.58 11.81
CA ALA A 117 2.43 0.08 13.16
C ALA A 117 1.86 -1.35 13.18
N GLY A 118 1.54 -1.93 12.02
CA GLY A 118 1.07 -3.30 11.86
C GLY A 118 -0.45 -3.47 11.97
N GLY A 119 -1.21 -2.39 11.78
CA GLY A 119 -2.67 -2.42 11.65
C GLY A 119 -3.11 -1.77 10.35
N SER A 120 -4.41 -1.59 10.17
CA SER A 120 -5.05 -0.86 9.07
C SER A 120 -5.93 0.24 9.63
N THR A 121 -6.27 1.21 8.79
CA THR A 121 -7.28 2.22 9.11
C THR A 121 -8.71 1.67 9.05
N GLY A 122 -8.85 0.38 8.83
CA GLY A 122 -10.12 -0.30 8.66
C GLY A 122 -10.58 -0.32 7.19
N GLY A 123 -11.86 -0.55 7.01
CA GLY A 123 -12.49 -0.46 5.71
C GLY A 123 -12.34 -1.70 4.85
N THR A 124 -12.32 -1.48 3.57
CA THR A 124 -12.20 -2.52 2.54
C THR A 124 -10.91 -3.33 2.64
N ASP A 125 -9.89 -2.84 3.37
CA ASP A 125 -8.63 -3.55 3.57
C ASP A 125 -8.81 -4.89 4.31
N PHE A 126 -9.73 -4.96 5.29
CA PHE A 126 -10.08 -6.21 5.96
C PHE A 126 -10.61 -7.23 4.95
N ILE A 127 -11.57 -6.79 4.13
CA ILE A 127 -12.19 -7.64 3.11
C ILE A 127 -11.15 -8.05 2.08
N ALA A 128 -10.32 -7.10 1.62
CA ALA A 128 -9.26 -7.37 0.66
C ALA A 128 -8.31 -8.46 1.16
N GLN A 129 -7.86 -8.34 2.38
CA GLN A 129 -6.90 -9.27 2.95
C GLN A 129 -7.53 -10.63 3.28
N TYR A 130 -8.77 -10.65 3.79
CA TYR A 130 -9.51 -11.88 4.04
C TYR A 130 -9.74 -12.68 2.75
N VAL A 131 -10.31 -12.03 1.74
CA VAL A 131 -10.64 -12.69 0.47
C VAL A 131 -9.37 -13.09 -0.28
N SER A 132 -8.33 -12.26 -0.28
CA SER A 132 -7.04 -12.59 -0.89
C SER A 132 -6.40 -13.82 -0.27
N ASN A 133 -6.45 -13.95 1.06
CA ASN A 133 -5.94 -15.13 1.77
C ASN A 133 -6.75 -16.40 1.45
N LYS A 134 -8.08 -16.28 1.27
CA LYS A 134 -8.97 -17.43 1.04
C LYS A 134 -8.98 -17.90 -0.40
N ILE A 135 -8.94 -16.98 -1.36
CA ILE A 135 -9.05 -17.29 -2.80
C ILE A 135 -7.66 -17.33 -3.47
N HIS A 136 -6.60 -16.90 -2.78
CA HIS A 136 -5.24 -16.71 -3.32
C HIS A 136 -5.20 -15.82 -4.58
N LYS A 137 -6.13 -14.87 -4.67
CA LYS A 137 -6.24 -13.87 -5.73
C LYS A 137 -6.48 -12.50 -5.12
N GLY A 138 -5.85 -11.48 -5.70
CA GLY A 138 -6.13 -10.09 -5.31
C GLY A 138 -7.55 -9.68 -5.70
N ILE A 139 -8.25 -8.98 -4.82
CA ILE A 139 -9.60 -8.43 -5.09
C ILE A 139 -9.59 -6.91 -5.26
N TRP A 140 -8.43 -6.34 -5.45
CA TRP A 140 -8.24 -4.89 -5.56
C TRP A 140 -9.04 -4.26 -6.70
N ASP A 141 -9.23 -5.00 -7.81
CA ASP A 141 -10.05 -4.55 -8.94
C ASP A 141 -11.52 -4.37 -8.53
N TYR A 142 -12.06 -5.26 -7.70
CA TYR A 142 -13.43 -5.14 -7.19
C TYR A 142 -13.59 -3.97 -6.23
N ILE A 143 -12.58 -3.72 -5.37
CA ILE A 143 -12.56 -2.57 -4.46
C ILE A 143 -12.50 -1.27 -5.27
N PHE A 144 -11.66 -1.24 -6.32
CA PHE A 144 -11.58 -0.10 -7.23
C PHE A 144 -12.92 0.17 -7.90
N ILE A 145 -13.59 -0.86 -8.44
CA ILE A 145 -14.94 -0.74 -9.02
C ILE A 145 -15.94 -0.20 -7.99
N GLY A 146 -15.91 -0.73 -6.76
CA GLY A 146 -16.76 -0.23 -5.68
C GLY A 146 -16.52 1.26 -5.36
N ASN A 147 -15.27 1.69 -5.31
CA ASN A 147 -14.92 3.10 -5.12
C ASN A 147 -15.38 3.97 -6.31
N CYS A 148 -15.26 3.47 -7.55
CA CYS A 148 -15.78 4.18 -8.73
C CYS A 148 -17.30 4.36 -8.66
N ILE A 149 -18.04 3.29 -8.31
CA ILE A 149 -19.50 3.36 -8.15
C ILE A 149 -19.86 4.39 -7.05
N MET A 150 -19.18 4.36 -5.93
CA MET A 150 -19.37 5.31 -4.83
C MET A 150 -19.16 6.76 -5.31
N LEU A 151 -18.12 7.03 -6.07
CA LEU A 151 -17.83 8.36 -6.61
C LEU A 151 -18.84 8.80 -7.67
N ILE A 152 -19.37 7.88 -8.49
CA ILE A 152 -20.44 8.16 -9.45
C ILE A 152 -21.73 8.55 -8.72
N ILE A 153 -22.12 7.81 -7.70
CA ILE A 153 -23.29 8.13 -6.85
C ILE A 153 -23.08 9.50 -6.20
N PHE A 154 -21.93 9.73 -5.61
CA PHE A 154 -21.60 11.00 -4.99
C PHE A 154 -21.65 12.17 -5.98
N GLY A 155 -21.06 12.02 -7.16
CA GLY A 155 -21.04 13.03 -8.20
C GLY A 155 -22.44 13.36 -8.75
N SER A 156 -23.31 12.36 -8.88
CA SER A 156 -24.68 12.53 -9.36
C SER A 156 -25.58 13.27 -8.35
N ILE A 157 -25.33 13.10 -7.04
CA ILE A 157 -26.16 13.71 -5.99
C ILE A 157 -25.61 15.09 -5.58
N PHE A 158 -24.30 15.18 -5.35
CA PHE A 158 -23.66 16.36 -4.77
C PHE A 158 -22.91 17.24 -5.78
N GLY A 159 -22.72 16.74 -7.00
CA GLY A 159 -22.08 17.46 -8.10
C GLY A 159 -20.73 16.89 -8.51
N TRP A 160 -20.47 16.88 -9.81
CA TRP A 160 -19.29 16.29 -10.43
C TRP A 160 -17.97 16.97 -10.06
N VAL A 161 -18.02 18.26 -9.68
CA VAL A 161 -16.82 19.00 -9.22
C VAL A 161 -16.27 18.40 -7.93
N TYR A 162 -17.13 18.08 -6.98
CA TYR A 162 -16.74 17.46 -5.71
C TYR A 162 -16.22 16.03 -5.91
N ALA A 163 -16.84 15.28 -6.83
CA ALA A 163 -16.34 13.97 -7.20
C ALA A 163 -14.94 14.06 -7.84
N GLY A 164 -14.71 15.04 -8.72
CA GLY A 164 -13.41 15.31 -9.33
C GLY A 164 -12.32 15.61 -8.30
N TYR A 165 -12.60 16.51 -7.35
CA TYR A 165 -11.69 16.80 -6.24
C TYR A 165 -11.45 15.57 -5.35
N SER A 166 -12.45 14.75 -5.10
CA SER A 166 -12.32 13.50 -4.34
C SER A 166 -11.43 12.47 -5.06
N ILE A 167 -11.48 12.40 -6.39
CA ILE A 167 -10.59 11.56 -7.19
C ILE A 167 -9.13 12.02 -7.03
N VAL A 168 -8.89 13.33 -7.13
CA VAL A 168 -7.53 13.88 -6.94
C VAL A 168 -7.02 13.62 -5.52
N PHE A 169 -7.86 13.83 -4.51
CA PHE A 169 -7.55 13.54 -3.10
C PHE A 169 -7.16 12.06 -2.91
N GLN A 170 -7.97 11.12 -3.43
CA GLN A 170 -7.69 9.69 -3.35
C GLN A 170 -6.42 9.31 -4.11
N PHE A 171 -6.17 9.91 -5.27
CA PHE A 171 -4.94 9.69 -6.03
C PHE A 171 -3.70 10.13 -5.24
N LEU A 172 -3.71 11.32 -4.65
CA LEU A 172 -2.60 11.84 -3.85
C LEU A 172 -2.36 10.98 -2.61
N SER A 173 -3.42 10.60 -1.90
CA SER A 173 -3.31 9.74 -0.72
C SER A 173 -2.74 8.37 -1.07
N THR A 174 -3.18 7.76 -2.16
CA THR A 174 -2.66 6.49 -2.66
C THR A 174 -1.17 6.58 -3.03
N LYS A 175 -0.77 7.68 -3.69
CA LYS A 175 0.65 7.91 -4.01
C LYS A 175 1.50 8.10 -2.75
N ALA A 176 1.01 8.82 -1.77
CA ALA A 176 1.69 9.00 -0.48
C ALA A 176 1.84 7.65 0.26
N ILE A 177 0.76 6.84 0.32
CA ILE A 177 0.82 5.50 0.91
C ILE A 177 1.86 4.63 0.20
N SER A 178 1.79 4.55 -1.13
CA SER A 178 2.69 3.68 -1.92
C SER A 178 4.16 4.10 -1.86
N SER A 179 4.44 5.38 -1.61
CA SER A 179 5.79 5.90 -1.39
C SER A 179 6.32 5.59 0.01
N LEU A 180 5.46 5.71 1.02
CA LEU A 180 5.84 5.60 2.42
C LEU A 180 5.74 4.19 2.97
N TYR A 181 4.87 3.33 2.41
CA TYR A 181 4.62 1.97 2.86
C TYR A 181 4.99 0.97 1.78
N GLN A 182 6.20 0.41 1.90
CA GLN A 182 6.78 -0.51 0.90
C GLN A 182 6.93 -1.96 1.42
N ARG A 183 6.23 -2.31 2.52
CA ARG A 183 6.43 -3.58 3.26
C ARG A 183 6.32 -4.86 2.41
N TYR A 184 5.58 -4.82 1.31
CA TYR A 184 5.38 -6.00 0.43
C TYR A 184 6.18 -5.95 -0.88
N LYS A 185 7.07 -4.97 -1.04
CA LYS A 185 7.97 -5.00 -2.20
C LYS A 185 9.07 -6.01 -1.93
N GLN A 186 8.91 -7.16 -2.55
CA GLN A 186 9.97 -8.17 -2.62
C GLN A 186 10.90 -7.84 -3.79
N ILE A 187 12.15 -8.04 -3.59
CA ILE A 187 13.18 -7.94 -4.62
C ILE A 187 13.99 -9.24 -4.64
N THR A 188 14.42 -9.62 -5.83
CA THR A 188 15.35 -10.72 -6.00
C THR A 188 16.76 -10.16 -5.86
N LEU A 189 17.47 -10.64 -4.87
CA LEU A 189 18.88 -10.36 -4.67
C LEU A 189 19.68 -11.46 -5.37
N GLU A 190 20.59 -11.07 -6.27
CA GLU A 190 21.58 -11.95 -6.88
C GLU A 190 22.96 -11.58 -6.35
N ILE A 191 23.67 -12.58 -5.81
CA ILE A 191 25.01 -12.45 -5.30
C ILE A 191 25.92 -13.39 -6.08
N ILE A 192 26.94 -12.87 -6.71
CA ILE A 192 27.92 -13.65 -7.48
C ILE A 192 29.20 -13.76 -6.66
N THR A 193 29.60 -14.98 -6.34
CA THR A 193 30.79 -15.28 -5.53
C THR A 193 31.54 -16.47 -6.07
N LYS A 194 32.78 -16.66 -5.60
CA LYS A 194 33.59 -17.88 -5.84
C LYS A 194 33.43 -18.89 -4.72
N ASP A 195 33.05 -18.42 -3.52
CA ASP A 195 32.84 -19.26 -2.34
C ASP A 195 31.43 -18.99 -1.79
N PRO A 196 30.46 -19.87 -2.02
CA PRO A 196 29.09 -19.65 -1.62
C PRO A 196 28.83 -19.92 -0.13
N GLU A 197 29.58 -20.81 0.53
CA GLU A 197 29.31 -21.27 1.89
C GLU A 197 29.25 -20.14 2.92
N PRO A 198 30.27 -19.23 3.01
CA PRO A 198 30.23 -18.13 3.97
C PRO A 198 29.07 -17.14 3.71
N ILE A 199 28.68 -17.00 2.44
CA ILE A 199 27.56 -16.14 2.04
C ILE A 199 26.22 -16.74 2.47
N ILE A 200 26.05 -18.06 2.32
CA ILE A 200 24.85 -18.77 2.76
C ILE A 200 24.69 -18.65 4.27
N GLU A 201 25.76 -18.92 5.04
CA GLU A 201 25.73 -18.81 6.49
C GLU A 201 25.35 -17.40 6.93
N THR A 202 25.99 -16.38 6.37
CA THR A 202 25.70 -14.96 6.67
C THR A 202 24.29 -14.58 6.30
N PHE A 203 23.81 -15.04 5.14
CA PHE A 203 22.44 -14.78 4.68
C PHE A 203 21.41 -15.43 5.60
N MET A 204 21.60 -16.70 5.95
CA MET A 204 20.70 -17.43 6.85
C MET A 204 20.69 -16.87 8.27
N ALA A 205 21.79 -16.31 8.73
CA ALA A 205 21.87 -15.61 10.01
C ALA A 205 21.16 -14.25 10.00
N THR A 206 21.10 -13.59 8.82
CA THR A 206 20.52 -12.26 8.68
C THR A 206 19.01 -12.33 8.40
N CYS A 207 18.56 -13.26 7.56
CA CYS A 207 17.16 -13.41 7.19
C CYS A 207 16.74 -14.89 7.05
N HIS A 208 15.46 -15.16 7.39
CA HIS A 208 14.90 -16.51 7.44
C HIS A 208 14.27 -16.91 6.09
N HIS A 209 14.97 -16.62 4.99
CA HIS A 209 14.50 -16.91 3.63
C HIS A 209 15.38 -17.95 2.97
N GLY A 210 14.81 -18.72 2.04
CA GLY A 210 15.56 -19.66 1.23
C GLY A 210 16.45 -18.96 0.20
N MET A 211 17.58 -19.58 -0.12
CA MET A 211 18.48 -19.13 -1.18
C MET A 211 18.69 -20.27 -2.18
N SER A 212 18.64 -19.97 -3.48
CA SER A 212 18.94 -20.91 -4.56
C SER A 212 20.33 -20.63 -5.12
N ILE A 213 21.13 -21.67 -5.31
CA ILE A 213 22.52 -21.56 -5.77
C ILE A 213 22.59 -22.17 -7.16
N PHE A 214 23.19 -21.43 -8.09
CA PHE A 214 23.45 -21.86 -9.46
C PHE A 214 24.95 -21.83 -9.68
N GLU A 215 25.49 -22.95 -10.18
CA GLU A 215 26.86 -23.06 -10.56
C GLU A 215 27.07 -22.61 -12.01
N GLY A 216 28.13 -21.89 -12.26
CA GLY A 216 28.47 -21.39 -13.59
C GLY A 216 29.96 -21.11 -13.74
N TYR A 217 30.35 -20.61 -14.90
CA TYR A 217 31.71 -20.24 -15.22
C TYR A 217 31.79 -18.81 -15.73
N GLY A 218 32.78 -18.07 -15.30
CA GLY A 218 33.04 -16.72 -15.80
C GLY A 218 33.41 -16.75 -17.26
N GLY A 219 32.69 -15.97 -18.09
CA GLY A 219 32.91 -15.98 -19.55
C GLY A 219 34.32 -15.56 -19.99
N TYR A 220 35.00 -14.71 -19.23
CA TYR A 220 36.36 -14.26 -19.48
C TYR A 220 37.41 -15.07 -18.72
N SER A 221 37.17 -15.29 -17.44
CA SER A 221 38.14 -15.94 -16.54
C SER A 221 38.13 -17.45 -16.60
N HIS A 222 37.09 -18.06 -17.18
CA HIS A 222 36.80 -19.50 -17.17
C HIS A 222 36.85 -20.12 -15.77
N SER A 223 36.85 -19.29 -14.72
CA SER A 223 36.82 -19.73 -13.33
C SER A 223 35.41 -20.09 -12.92
N LYS A 224 35.30 -21.08 -12.02
CA LYS A 224 34.01 -21.46 -11.40
C LYS A 224 33.48 -20.32 -10.57
N ILE A 225 32.21 -20.02 -10.74
CA ILE A 225 31.47 -19.00 -9.99
C ILE A 225 30.11 -19.56 -9.56
N TYR A 226 29.56 -19.00 -8.48
CA TYR A 226 28.24 -19.33 -7.98
C TYR A 226 27.36 -18.09 -8.00
N VAL A 227 26.14 -18.26 -8.48
CA VAL A 227 25.09 -17.23 -8.47
C VAL A 227 24.07 -17.61 -7.42
N CYS A 228 24.10 -16.93 -6.31
CA CYS A 228 23.17 -17.10 -5.20
C CYS A 228 21.98 -16.17 -5.38
N LYS A 229 20.75 -16.74 -5.48
CA LYS A 229 19.50 -15.98 -5.66
C LYS A 229 18.61 -16.17 -4.45
N ALA A 230 18.14 -15.05 -3.89
CA ALA A 230 17.16 -15.05 -2.81
C ALA A 230 16.11 -13.96 -3.04
N VAL A 231 14.89 -14.23 -2.58
CA VAL A 231 13.81 -13.24 -2.57
C VAL A 231 13.73 -12.67 -1.17
N VAL A 232 13.97 -11.37 -1.05
CA VAL A 232 14.01 -10.65 0.23
C VAL A 232 13.12 -9.42 0.19
N SER A 233 12.71 -8.93 1.35
CA SER A 233 11.98 -7.67 1.42
C SER A 233 12.91 -6.48 1.17
N THR A 234 12.37 -5.36 0.71
CA THR A 234 13.14 -4.13 0.50
C THR A 234 13.79 -3.60 1.78
N TYR A 235 13.30 -3.98 2.95
CA TYR A 235 13.87 -3.57 4.24
C TYR A 235 15.09 -4.42 4.64
N GLU A 236 15.07 -5.71 4.33
CA GLU A 236 16.15 -6.65 4.68
C GLU A 236 17.36 -6.52 3.77
N VAL A 237 17.15 -6.01 2.55
CA VAL A 237 18.21 -5.93 1.53
C VAL A 237 19.44 -5.18 2.00
N GLN A 238 19.26 -4.06 2.70
CA GLN A 238 20.37 -3.23 3.18
C GLN A 238 21.23 -4.00 4.19
N ASP A 239 20.59 -4.68 5.14
CA ASP A 239 21.27 -5.46 6.17
C ASP A 239 21.97 -6.67 5.56
N VAL A 240 21.31 -7.35 4.61
CA VAL A 240 21.90 -8.48 3.89
C VAL A 240 23.13 -8.04 3.09
N ILE A 241 23.02 -6.95 2.32
CA ILE A 241 24.16 -6.43 1.53
C ILE A 241 25.30 -6.02 2.45
N TYR A 242 25.00 -5.36 3.56
CA TYR A 242 26.02 -4.95 4.52
C TYR A 242 26.78 -6.15 5.07
N ASN A 243 26.06 -7.18 5.57
CA ASN A 243 26.65 -8.36 6.17
C ASN A 243 27.41 -9.21 5.13
N VAL A 244 26.87 -9.41 3.93
CA VAL A 244 27.53 -10.13 2.83
C VAL A 244 28.83 -9.44 2.41
N ARG A 245 28.87 -8.11 2.38
CA ARG A 245 30.11 -7.34 2.09
C ARG A 245 31.19 -7.52 3.13
N GLN A 246 30.82 -7.71 4.40
CA GLN A 246 31.79 -7.97 5.46
C GLN A 246 32.40 -9.37 5.31
N THR A 247 31.60 -10.34 4.85
CA THR A 247 32.02 -11.72 4.68
C THR A 247 32.84 -11.93 3.41
N ASP A 248 32.39 -11.39 2.27
CA ASP A 248 33.10 -11.44 1.00
C ASP A 248 33.14 -10.07 0.32
N PRO A 249 34.18 -9.26 0.56
CA PRO A 249 34.33 -7.93 -0.05
C PRO A 249 34.45 -7.94 -1.59
N LYS A 250 34.75 -9.10 -2.19
CA LYS A 250 34.91 -9.28 -3.63
C LYS A 250 33.65 -9.79 -4.32
N SER A 251 32.61 -10.12 -3.56
CA SER A 251 31.34 -10.55 -4.13
C SER A 251 30.67 -9.40 -4.90
N HIS A 252 30.10 -9.75 -6.04
CA HIS A 252 29.26 -8.81 -6.81
C HIS A 252 27.81 -9.09 -6.51
N TYR A 253 27.05 -8.05 -6.16
CA TYR A 253 25.62 -8.18 -5.90
C TYR A 253 24.81 -7.25 -6.81
N GLN A 254 23.69 -7.77 -7.27
CA GLN A 254 22.71 -7.03 -8.04
C GLN A 254 21.32 -7.31 -7.47
N HIS A 255 20.53 -6.27 -7.26
CA HIS A 255 19.13 -6.42 -6.90
C HIS A 255 18.26 -6.17 -8.12
N LEU A 256 17.44 -7.15 -8.45
CA LEU A 256 16.47 -7.06 -9.52
C LEU A 256 15.08 -6.82 -8.92
N SER A 257 14.52 -5.65 -9.20
CA SER A 257 13.10 -5.42 -8.94
C SER A 257 12.28 -6.38 -9.81
N TYR A 258 11.15 -6.91 -9.29
CA TYR A 258 10.25 -7.80 -10.02
C TYR A 258 9.91 -7.31 -11.45
N ARG A 259 9.85 -5.99 -11.66
CA ARG A 259 9.69 -5.38 -12.99
C ARG A 259 10.87 -5.63 -13.94
N GLN A 260 12.08 -5.72 -13.42
CA GLN A 260 13.28 -5.97 -14.22
C GLN A 260 13.39 -7.46 -14.58
N LEU A 261 12.96 -8.35 -13.67
CA LEU A 261 12.87 -9.79 -13.92
C LEU A 261 11.91 -10.11 -15.07
N LEU A 262 10.70 -9.54 -15.07
CA LEU A 262 9.75 -9.70 -16.18
C LEU A 262 10.31 -9.16 -17.50
N ARG A 263 11.00 -8.02 -17.49
CA ARG A 263 11.65 -7.48 -18.69
C ARG A 263 12.77 -8.42 -19.20
N SER A 264 13.60 -8.94 -18.32
CA SER A 264 14.69 -9.84 -18.68
C SER A 264 14.15 -11.20 -19.16
N PHE A 265 13.07 -11.70 -18.57
CA PHE A 265 12.41 -12.94 -18.98
C PHE A 265 11.71 -12.79 -20.35
N LEU A 266 10.97 -11.69 -20.55
CA LEU A 266 10.29 -11.42 -21.83
C LEU A 266 11.29 -11.14 -22.96
N SER A 267 12.42 -10.48 -22.70
CA SER A 267 13.45 -10.26 -23.71
C SER A 267 14.18 -11.56 -24.11
N LYS A 268 14.36 -12.49 -23.17
CA LYS A 268 15.00 -13.78 -23.42
C LYS A 268 14.07 -14.81 -24.08
N THR A 269 12.79 -14.83 -23.69
CA THR A 269 11.83 -15.86 -24.12
C THR A 269 11.13 -15.52 -25.44
N ILE A 270 10.98 -14.23 -25.78
CA ILE A 270 10.20 -13.77 -26.94
C ILE A 270 11.08 -13.14 -28.03
N GLY A 271 12.41 -13.03 -27.83
CA GLY A 271 13.31 -12.54 -28.87
C GLY A 271 13.12 -11.06 -29.27
N LEU A 272 12.37 -10.27 -28.48
CA LEU A 272 12.15 -8.86 -28.75
C LEU A 272 13.38 -8.04 -28.34
N ARG A 273 14.21 -7.71 -29.34
CA ARG A 273 15.24 -6.66 -29.25
C ARG A 273 14.53 -5.30 -29.02
N ILE A 274 14.50 -4.84 -27.79
CA ILE A 274 14.03 -3.49 -27.50
C ILE A 274 15.21 -2.53 -27.79
N HIS A 275 15.18 -1.91 -28.97
CA HIS A 275 16.05 -0.79 -29.29
C HIS A 275 15.75 0.39 -28.35
N HIS A 276 16.81 1.02 -27.84
CA HIS A 276 16.78 2.29 -27.15
C HIS A 276 16.20 3.35 -28.07
N THR A 277 14.93 3.64 -27.96
CA THR A 277 14.34 4.92 -28.34
C THR A 277 13.15 5.17 -27.43
N GLU A 278 13.23 6.28 -26.71
CA GLU A 278 12.15 6.85 -25.92
C GLU A 278 10.90 7.03 -26.79
N LYS A 279 9.99 6.08 -26.72
CA LYS A 279 8.56 6.34 -26.96
C LYS A 279 7.77 5.31 -26.14
N VAL A 280 7.04 5.85 -25.19
CA VAL A 280 6.09 5.18 -24.35
C VAL A 280 5.09 4.44 -25.23
N CYS A 281 5.27 3.15 -25.39
CA CYS A 281 4.20 2.27 -25.84
C CYS A 281 3.53 1.74 -24.58
N VAL A 282 2.43 2.39 -24.20
CA VAL A 282 1.55 1.94 -23.13
C VAL A 282 0.80 0.74 -23.65
N ILE A 283 1.35 -0.45 -23.44
CA ILE A 283 0.56 -1.66 -23.47
C ILE A 283 -0.09 -1.76 -22.10
N PHE A 284 -1.38 -1.45 -22.06
CA PHE A 284 -2.26 -1.81 -20.95
C PHE A 284 -2.32 -3.33 -20.84
N LEU A 285 -1.36 -3.93 -20.14
CA LEU A 285 -1.51 -5.25 -19.56
C LEU A 285 -1.97 -4.99 -18.11
N SER A 286 -3.24 -5.29 -17.89
CA SER A 286 -3.92 -5.38 -16.61
C SER A 286 -3.06 -6.13 -15.59
N TYR A 287 -2.39 -5.40 -14.71
CA TYR A 287 -1.89 -5.96 -13.46
C TYR A 287 -2.30 -5.04 -12.31
N PRO A 288 -2.85 -5.62 -11.24
CA PRO A 288 -3.47 -4.85 -10.18
C PRO A 288 -2.44 -3.98 -9.48
N PHE A 289 -2.80 -2.72 -9.32
CA PHE A 289 -2.16 -1.84 -8.36
C PHE A 289 -2.34 -2.48 -6.97
N ILE A 290 -1.28 -3.00 -6.39
CA ILE A 290 -1.21 -3.35 -4.97
C ILE A 290 -1.12 -2.02 -4.22
N ILE A 291 -2.23 -1.61 -3.68
CA ILE A 291 -2.30 -0.60 -2.62
C ILE A 291 -2.26 -1.30 -1.28
#